data_9639174b7c49d1266d172bd45a317046
#
_entry.id   9639174b7c49d1266d172bd45a317046
#
_cell.length_a   1.000
_cell.length_b   1.000
_cell.length_c   1.000
_cell.angle_alpha   90.00
_cell.angle_beta   90.00
_cell.angle_gamma   90.00
#
_symmetry.space_group_name_H-M   'P 1'
#
loop_
_entity.id
_entity.type
_entity.pdbx_description
1 polymer ?
#
loop_
_entity_poly.entity_id
_entity_poly.type
_entity_poly.pdbx_seq_one_letter_code
_entity_poly.pdbx_strand_id
1 'polypeptide(L)'
;MRNDALARRAEELAAQGAAFATATVVRAQRPTSAHAGDVALITSDGNIEGFVGGICAEHSVRLFAWTAMKSGEPILLRILPTEEEVAVHQEAQQDGAVTVLNSCLSGGAIEIFLEPTLPTPRVNIVGSKPIAAALEQLGPQFDLDLAAVGDNPAQLREGDLGIVIAAHGKGELEALRAALEAELPYVGLVASPKRGKALLEELREAGVPDEQLERVDYPAGMDIGARTAPEVALSILAQLIEVRHSDRYSAPLNSPSAEPAPEFAVDPICGMTVTKADDTPHLEHDGETIWFCREACKTEYAASLSGEPAAPKKAAPATAIDPICGMTVLAADDTPHVEHDGETVYFCCDGCKTKYQQEHMDAVATG
;
A
#
# COMPACT_ATOMS: atom_id res chain seq x y z
N MET A 1 -6.01 -15.10 20.34
CA MET A 1 -4.61 -15.63 20.40
C MET A 1 -3.82 -15.39 19.12
N ARG A 2 -4.34 -15.73 17.90
CA ARG A 2 -3.60 -15.49 16.64
C ARG A 2 -3.49 -13.99 16.32
N ASN A 3 -4.56 -13.22 16.49
CA ASN A 3 -4.59 -11.76 16.27
C ASN A 3 -3.71 -10.99 17.28
N ASP A 4 -3.57 -11.46 18.53
CA ASP A 4 -2.75 -10.76 19.55
C ASP A 4 -1.24 -10.85 19.22
N ALA A 5 -0.80 -11.91 18.54
CA ALA A 5 0.59 -12.05 18.10
C ALA A 5 0.89 -11.11 16.94
N LEU A 6 -0.03 -11.01 15.94
CA LEU A 6 0.10 -10.09 14.82
C LEU A 6 0.01 -8.63 15.28
N ALA A 7 -0.87 -8.29 16.24
CA ALA A 7 -0.94 -6.94 16.78
C ALA A 7 0.38 -6.52 17.44
N ARG A 8 0.98 -7.40 18.27
CA ARG A 8 2.30 -7.13 18.87
C ARG A 8 3.39 -7.00 17.81
N ARG A 9 3.34 -7.83 16.76
CA ARG A 9 4.28 -7.75 15.66
C ARG A 9 4.16 -6.43 14.89
N ALA A 10 2.94 -5.94 14.68
CA ALA A 10 2.68 -4.63 14.08
C ALA A 10 3.25 -3.48 14.95
N GLU A 11 3.08 -3.56 16.29
CA GLU A 11 3.67 -2.59 17.22
C GLU A 11 5.22 -2.61 17.16
N GLU A 12 5.83 -3.81 17.06
CA GLU A 12 7.28 -3.95 16.92
C GLU A 12 7.79 -3.33 15.61
N LEU A 13 7.11 -3.59 14.48
CA LEU A 13 7.46 -3.01 13.19
C LEU A 13 7.34 -1.49 13.21
N ALA A 14 6.25 -0.96 13.75
CA ALA A 14 6.04 0.48 13.89
C ALA A 14 7.13 1.13 14.79
N ALA A 15 7.51 0.49 15.90
CA ALA A 15 8.57 0.97 16.78
C ALA A 15 9.95 0.96 16.11
N GLN A 16 10.18 0.08 15.14
CA GLN A 16 11.40 0.02 14.32
C GLN A 16 11.38 1.04 13.17
N GLY A 17 10.26 1.74 12.95
CA GLY A 17 10.08 2.63 11.80
C GLY A 17 10.03 1.86 10.47
N ALA A 18 9.61 0.60 10.48
CA ALA A 18 9.41 -0.20 9.28
C ALA A 18 8.05 0.10 8.66
N ALA A 19 7.99 0.20 7.33
CA ALA A 19 6.74 0.28 6.60
C ALA A 19 6.13 -1.13 6.46
N PHE A 20 4.83 -1.24 6.68
CA PHE A 20 4.07 -2.48 6.47
C PHE A 20 2.61 -2.17 6.13
N ALA A 21 1.90 -3.14 5.60
CA ALA A 21 0.45 -3.06 5.44
C ALA A 21 -0.24 -4.15 6.25
N THR A 22 -1.34 -3.80 6.88
CA THR A 22 -2.26 -4.75 7.51
C THR A 22 -3.32 -5.15 6.50
N ALA A 23 -3.37 -6.44 6.15
CA ALA A 23 -4.39 -7.01 5.29
C ALA A 23 -5.48 -7.67 6.15
N THR A 24 -6.72 -7.25 6.00
CA THR A 24 -7.86 -7.83 6.70
C THR A 24 -8.87 -8.37 5.69
N VAL A 25 -9.19 -9.65 5.74
CA VAL A 25 -10.27 -10.24 4.94
C VAL A 25 -11.60 -9.73 5.46
N VAL A 26 -12.26 -8.85 4.69
CA VAL A 26 -13.57 -8.28 5.06
C VAL A 26 -14.73 -9.13 4.54
N ARG A 27 -14.51 -9.86 3.44
CA ARG A 27 -15.48 -10.79 2.87
C ARG A 27 -14.76 -11.96 2.20
N ALA A 28 -15.31 -13.16 2.37
CA ALA A 28 -14.83 -14.37 1.71
C ALA A 28 -16.04 -15.20 1.25
N GLN A 29 -16.06 -15.54 -0.05
CA GLN A 29 -17.10 -16.36 -0.66
C GLN A 29 -16.48 -17.67 -1.13
N ARG A 30 -17.04 -18.78 -0.68
CA ARG A 30 -16.57 -20.12 -1.03
C ARG A 30 -16.63 -20.38 -2.53
N PRO A 31 -15.72 -21.23 -3.06
CA PRO A 31 -14.70 -21.95 -2.32
C PRO A 31 -13.42 -21.11 -2.13
N THR A 32 -13.09 -20.81 -0.90
CA THR A 32 -11.83 -20.18 -0.50
C THR A 32 -11.41 -20.71 0.86
N SER A 33 -10.09 -20.76 1.10
CA SER A 33 -9.53 -21.10 2.40
C SER A 33 -9.54 -19.93 3.40
N ALA A 34 -9.77 -18.70 2.92
CA ALA A 34 -9.85 -17.51 3.76
C ALA A 34 -11.25 -17.36 4.38
N HIS A 35 -11.28 -16.71 5.55
CA HIS A 35 -12.51 -16.36 6.26
C HIS A 35 -12.52 -14.87 6.60
N ALA A 36 -13.69 -14.28 6.65
CA ALA A 36 -13.83 -12.89 7.13
C ALA A 36 -13.25 -12.77 8.54
N GLY A 37 -12.39 -11.77 8.74
CA GLY A 37 -11.62 -11.56 9.97
C GLY A 37 -10.24 -12.21 9.99
N ASP A 38 -9.83 -12.95 8.96
CA ASP A 38 -8.44 -13.36 8.80
C ASP A 38 -7.56 -12.13 8.54
N VAL A 39 -6.36 -12.13 9.14
CA VAL A 39 -5.44 -10.99 9.10
C VAL A 39 -4.04 -11.46 8.75
N ALA A 40 -3.32 -10.64 7.98
CA ALA A 40 -1.89 -10.76 7.76
C ALA A 40 -1.21 -9.39 7.81
N LEU A 41 0.08 -9.37 8.13
CA LEU A 41 0.98 -8.23 7.96
C LEU A 41 1.85 -8.48 6.73
N ILE A 42 1.98 -7.47 5.90
CA ILE A 42 2.84 -7.50 4.71
C ILE A 42 3.90 -6.43 4.87
N THR A 43 5.15 -6.85 4.97
CA THR A 43 6.29 -5.94 5.10
C THR A 43 6.73 -5.40 3.73
N SER A 44 7.50 -4.34 3.71
CA SER A 44 7.95 -3.67 2.48
C SER A 44 8.82 -4.54 1.58
N ASP A 45 9.45 -5.60 2.09
CA ASP A 45 10.17 -6.64 1.33
C ASP A 45 9.22 -7.71 0.75
N GLY A 46 7.91 -7.61 0.98
CA GLY A 46 6.90 -8.54 0.47
C GLY A 46 6.69 -9.79 1.33
N ASN A 47 7.32 -9.90 2.50
CA ASN A 47 7.06 -11.02 3.42
C ASN A 47 5.65 -10.91 4.01
N ILE A 48 4.94 -12.05 4.13
CA ILE A 48 3.58 -12.14 4.68
C ILE A 48 3.63 -12.92 5.99
N GLU A 49 3.26 -12.27 7.08
CA GLU A 49 3.07 -12.88 8.38
C GLU A 49 1.57 -12.98 8.70
N GLY A 50 1.00 -14.17 8.73
CA GLY A 50 -0.44 -14.39 8.96
C GLY A 50 -1.10 -15.19 7.84
N PHE A 51 -2.38 -14.89 7.53
CA PHE A 51 -3.10 -15.60 6.49
C PHE A 51 -4.26 -14.78 5.93
N VAL A 52 -4.33 -14.68 4.60
CA VAL A 52 -5.39 -13.95 3.88
C VAL A 52 -5.90 -14.70 2.64
N GLY A 53 -5.54 -15.97 2.51
CA GLY A 53 -5.93 -16.83 1.39
C GLY A 53 -4.78 -17.68 0.88
N GLY A 54 -4.99 -18.41 -0.21
CA GLY A 54 -3.96 -19.23 -0.85
C GLY A 54 -3.02 -18.41 -1.74
N ILE A 55 -2.02 -19.09 -2.35
CA ILE A 55 -0.92 -18.49 -3.13
C ILE A 55 -1.40 -17.44 -4.15
N CYS A 56 -2.51 -17.68 -4.85
CA CYS A 56 -3.02 -16.71 -5.84
C CYS A 56 -3.47 -15.40 -5.19
N ALA A 57 -4.10 -15.45 -4.02
CA ALA A 57 -4.47 -14.25 -3.28
C ALA A 57 -3.23 -13.54 -2.71
N GLU A 58 -2.24 -14.28 -2.22
CA GLU A 58 -1.01 -13.72 -1.67
C GLU A 58 -0.24 -12.86 -2.67
N HIS A 59 -0.15 -13.28 -3.96
CA HIS A 59 0.51 -12.47 -4.98
C HIS A 59 -0.18 -11.11 -5.17
N SER A 60 -1.51 -11.11 -5.29
CA SER A 60 -2.27 -9.86 -5.39
C SER A 60 -2.14 -9.01 -4.12
N VAL A 61 -2.18 -9.64 -2.95
CA VAL A 61 -2.02 -8.95 -1.66
C VAL A 61 -0.65 -8.30 -1.55
N ARG A 62 0.44 -8.97 -1.91
CA ARG A 62 1.81 -8.39 -1.91
C ARG A 62 1.90 -7.16 -2.81
N LEU A 63 1.42 -7.27 -4.06
CA LEU A 63 1.45 -6.18 -5.01
C LEU A 63 0.69 -4.95 -4.50
N PHE A 64 -0.57 -5.14 -4.08
CA PHE A 64 -1.41 -4.02 -3.67
C PHE A 64 -1.10 -3.51 -2.27
N ALA A 65 -0.56 -4.34 -1.36
CA ALA A 65 0.02 -3.88 -0.10
C ALA A 65 1.23 -2.97 -0.32
N TRP A 66 2.13 -3.36 -1.25
CA TRP A 66 3.25 -2.51 -1.63
C TRP A 66 2.78 -1.20 -2.29
N THR A 67 1.77 -1.26 -3.14
CA THR A 67 1.15 -0.06 -3.74
C THR A 67 0.54 0.86 -2.67
N ALA A 68 -0.20 0.29 -1.70
CA ALA A 68 -0.77 1.04 -0.59
C ALA A 68 0.31 1.70 0.28
N MET A 69 1.41 0.98 0.60
CA MET A 69 2.54 1.56 1.32
C MET A 69 3.20 2.69 0.54
N LYS A 70 3.33 2.56 -0.78
CA LYS A 70 3.95 3.59 -1.62
C LYS A 70 3.10 4.85 -1.76
N SER A 71 1.79 4.70 -1.88
CA SER A 71 0.86 5.84 -1.98
C SER A 71 0.50 6.44 -0.61
N GLY A 72 0.63 5.66 0.48
CA GLY A 72 0.14 6.03 1.80
C GLY A 72 -1.39 5.90 1.95
N GLU A 73 -2.10 5.44 0.91
CA GLU A 73 -3.55 5.35 0.88
C GLU A 73 -4.01 3.89 1.06
N PRO A 74 -5.06 3.64 1.84
CA PRO A 74 -5.61 2.30 1.99
C PRO A 74 -6.29 1.83 0.70
N ILE A 75 -6.26 0.52 0.44
CA ILE A 75 -6.84 -0.11 -0.75
C ILE A 75 -7.83 -1.20 -0.34
N LEU A 76 -9.03 -1.17 -0.91
CA LEU A 76 -9.94 -2.32 -0.88
C LEU A 76 -9.66 -3.21 -2.10
N LEU A 77 -8.95 -4.31 -1.89
CA LEU A 77 -8.65 -5.29 -2.93
C LEU A 77 -9.80 -6.29 -3.06
N ARG A 78 -10.39 -6.37 -4.25
CA ARG A 78 -11.40 -7.37 -4.62
C ARG A 78 -10.77 -8.37 -5.59
N ILE A 79 -10.78 -9.64 -5.23
CA ILE A 79 -10.30 -10.76 -6.06
C ILE A 79 -11.53 -11.56 -6.47
N LEU A 80 -11.95 -11.43 -7.72
CA LEU A 80 -13.22 -11.98 -8.22
C LEU A 80 -12.99 -13.12 -9.23
N PRO A 81 -13.86 -14.15 -9.27
CA PRO A 81 -13.63 -15.36 -10.05
C PRO A 81 -13.88 -15.21 -11.56
N THR A 82 -14.64 -14.21 -12.01
CA THR A 82 -15.01 -14.05 -13.42
C THR A 82 -14.64 -12.67 -13.97
N GLU A 83 -14.35 -12.62 -15.29
CA GLU A 83 -14.09 -11.37 -16.02
C GLU A 83 -15.32 -10.45 -16.00
N GLU A 84 -16.53 -11.01 -16.06
CA GLU A 84 -17.78 -10.26 -16.04
C GLU A 84 -17.97 -9.52 -14.71
N GLU A 85 -17.72 -10.20 -13.57
CA GLU A 85 -17.76 -9.56 -12.24
C GLU A 85 -16.67 -8.47 -12.09
N VAL A 86 -15.48 -8.72 -12.61
CA VAL A 86 -14.40 -7.73 -12.64
C VAL A 86 -14.81 -6.50 -13.45
N ALA A 87 -15.37 -6.70 -14.66
CA ALA A 87 -15.81 -5.59 -15.52
C ALA A 87 -16.88 -4.72 -14.86
N VAL A 88 -17.89 -5.33 -14.23
CA VAL A 88 -18.96 -4.59 -13.50
C VAL A 88 -18.38 -3.72 -12.40
N HIS A 89 -17.39 -4.20 -11.64
CA HIS A 89 -16.79 -3.42 -10.57
C HIS A 89 -15.80 -2.36 -11.07
N GLN A 90 -15.13 -2.59 -12.20
CA GLN A 90 -14.26 -1.60 -12.83
C GLN A 90 -15.05 -0.45 -13.45
N GLU A 91 -16.22 -0.73 -14.06
CA GLU A 91 -17.13 0.32 -14.59
C GLU A 91 -17.68 1.21 -13.45
N ALA A 92 -17.88 0.66 -12.26
CA ALA A 92 -18.40 1.41 -11.11
C ALA A 92 -17.38 2.38 -10.47
N GLN A 93 -16.14 2.38 -10.91
CA GLN A 93 -14.99 3.18 -10.43
C GLN A 93 -15.21 3.73 -9.01
N GLN A 94 -14.84 2.93 -8.01
CA GLN A 94 -14.90 3.37 -6.61
C GLN A 94 -13.49 3.78 -6.17
N ASP A 95 -13.32 5.01 -5.73
CA ASP A 95 -12.07 5.50 -5.16
C ASP A 95 -11.60 4.57 -4.03
N GLY A 96 -10.31 4.25 -4.02
CA GLY A 96 -9.72 3.36 -3.02
C GLY A 96 -10.01 1.86 -3.19
N ALA A 97 -10.70 1.43 -4.25
CA ALA A 97 -10.96 0.03 -4.54
C ALA A 97 -10.27 -0.43 -5.83
N VAL A 98 -9.64 -1.60 -5.76
CA VAL A 98 -9.01 -2.27 -6.92
C VAL A 98 -9.61 -3.66 -7.07
N THR A 99 -10.01 -3.99 -8.30
CA THR A 99 -10.61 -5.29 -8.61
C THR A 99 -9.71 -6.06 -9.57
N VAL A 100 -9.40 -7.29 -9.20
CA VAL A 100 -8.55 -8.21 -9.98
C VAL A 100 -9.25 -9.55 -10.21
N LEU A 101 -8.92 -10.19 -11.32
CA LEU A 101 -9.42 -11.51 -11.65
C LEU A 101 -8.73 -12.57 -10.78
N ASN A 102 -9.51 -13.46 -10.19
CA ASN A 102 -8.99 -14.66 -9.53
C ASN A 102 -8.74 -15.75 -10.57
N SER A 103 -7.52 -15.90 -11.03
CA SER A 103 -7.14 -16.97 -11.95
C SER A 103 -7.03 -18.36 -11.28
N CYS A 104 -7.36 -18.46 -9.98
CA CYS A 104 -7.33 -19.72 -9.24
C CYS A 104 -8.46 -20.65 -9.69
N LEU A 105 -8.14 -21.94 -9.84
CA LEU A 105 -9.12 -22.99 -10.20
C LEU A 105 -10.23 -23.16 -9.16
N SER A 106 -10.05 -22.64 -7.94
CA SER A 106 -11.04 -22.72 -6.87
C SER A 106 -12.26 -21.82 -7.09
N GLY A 107 -12.11 -20.70 -7.82
CA GLY A 107 -13.23 -19.83 -8.21
C GLY A 107 -13.89 -19.03 -7.07
N GLY A 108 -13.28 -18.93 -5.88
CA GLY A 108 -13.81 -18.12 -4.78
C GLY A 108 -13.59 -16.63 -4.95
N ALA A 109 -14.45 -15.80 -4.34
CA ALA A 109 -14.26 -14.35 -4.27
C ALA A 109 -13.78 -13.93 -2.87
N ILE A 110 -12.85 -12.97 -2.82
CA ILE A 110 -12.31 -12.44 -1.56
C ILE A 110 -12.22 -10.92 -1.67
N GLU A 111 -12.65 -10.22 -0.62
CA GLU A 111 -12.40 -8.79 -0.45
C GLU A 111 -11.47 -8.60 0.75
N ILE A 112 -10.38 -7.86 0.54
CA ILE A 112 -9.33 -7.64 1.52
C ILE A 112 -9.10 -6.14 1.64
N PHE A 113 -9.18 -5.62 2.86
CA PHE A 113 -8.81 -4.24 3.15
C PHE A 113 -7.32 -4.20 3.49
N LEU A 114 -6.57 -3.39 2.76
CA LEU A 114 -5.13 -3.18 2.90
C LEU A 114 -4.92 -1.79 3.51
N GLU A 115 -4.45 -1.74 4.74
CA GLU A 115 -4.20 -0.50 5.47
C GLU A 115 -2.69 -0.32 5.67
N PRO A 116 -2.05 0.68 5.03
CA PRO A 116 -0.63 0.92 5.17
C PRO A 116 -0.30 1.58 6.51
N THR A 117 0.79 1.18 7.11
CA THR A 117 1.43 1.85 8.25
C THR A 117 2.83 2.28 7.82
N LEU A 118 3.04 3.59 7.75
CA LEU A 118 4.29 4.19 7.31
C LEU A 118 5.04 4.78 8.51
N PRO A 119 6.37 4.86 8.45
CA PRO A 119 7.14 5.56 9.47
C PRO A 119 6.73 7.05 9.53
N THR A 120 6.72 7.58 10.74
CA THR A 120 6.45 9.01 10.96
C THR A 120 7.48 9.86 10.20
N PRO A 121 7.05 10.80 9.34
CA PRO A 121 7.94 11.64 8.57
C PRO A 121 8.85 12.47 9.49
N ARG A 122 10.17 12.39 9.27
CA ARG A 122 11.14 13.09 10.09
C ARG A 122 11.53 14.41 9.45
N VAL A 123 11.57 15.46 10.28
CA VAL A 123 12.01 16.81 9.91
C VAL A 123 13.15 17.24 10.83
N ASN A 124 14.26 17.60 10.24
CA ASN A 124 15.43 18.05 11.00
C ASN A 124 15.32 19.54 11.33
N ILE A 125 15.66 19.95 12.54
CA ILE A 125 15.65 21.35 12.97
C ILE A 125 17.06 21.77 13.32
N VAL A 126 17.56 22.77 12.59
CA VAL A 126 18.84 23.43 12.89
C VAL A 126 18.58 24.72 13.64
N GLY A 127 19.14 24.83 14.82
CA GLY A 127 19.00 25.99 15.71
C GLY A 127 18.22 25.69 16.98
N SER A 128 18.26 26.62 17.94
CA SER A 128 17.65 26.47 19.26
C SER A 128 16.83 27.70 19.69
N LYS A 129 16.39 28.50 18.72
CA LYS A 129 15.67 29.76 18.96
C LYS A 129 14.16 29.53 19.11
N PRO A 130 13.36 30.55 19.47
CA PRO A 130 11.95 30.38 19.79
C PRO A 130 11.12 29.64 18.72
N ILE A 131 11.47 29.79 17.45
CA ILE A 131 10.77 29.09 16.34
C ILE A 131 11.06 27.59 16.37
N ALA A 132 12.33 27.20 16.57
CA ALA A 132 12.69 25.79 16.70
C ALA A 132 11.95 25.13 17.89
N ALA A 133 11.94 25.78 19.05
CA ALA A 133 11.22 25.29 20.22
C ALA A 133 9.69 25.20 19.98
N ALA A 134 9.12 26.15 19.25
CA ALA A 134 7.70 26.11 18.89
C ALA A 134 7.38 24.97 17.90
N LEU A 135 8.27 24.71 16.95
CA LEU A 135 8.16 23.56 16.04
C LEU A 135 8.20 22.25 16.81
N GLU A 136 9.20 22.03 17.67
CA GLU A 136 9.33 20.83 18.51
C GLU A 136 8.09 20.58 19.39
N GLN A 137 7.46 21.65 19.88
CA GLN A 137 6.23 21.55 20.68
C GLN A 137 4.99 21.20 19.85
N LEU A 138 4.85 21.74 18.65
CA LEU A 138 3.64 21.62 17.82
C LEU A 138 3.69 20.43 16.88
N GLY A 139 4.86 20.05 16.37
CA GLY A 139 5.03 19.02 15.34
C GLY A 139 4.40 17.66 15.66
N PRO A 140 4.53 17.15 16.91
CA PRO A 140 3.91 15.87 17.26
C PRO A 140 2.37 15.84 17.15
N GLN A 141 1.71 17.01 17.13
CA GLN A 141 0.26 17.09 16.91
C GLN A 141 -0.15 16.83 15.46
N PHE A 142 0.81 16.80 14.55
CA PHE A 142 0.64 16.60 13.12
C PHE A 142 1.33 15.33 12.61
N ASP A 143 1.64 14.40 13.53
CA ASP A 143 2.37 13.16 13.22
C ASP A 143 3.69 13.43 12.46
N LEU A 144 4.48 14.38 12.96
CA LEU A 144 5.82 14.70 12.49
C LEU A 144 6.85 14.45 13.60
N ASP A 145 7.93 13.75 13.27
CA ASP A 145 9.10 13.57 14.14
C ASP A 145 10.06 14.75 13.92
N LEU A 146 10.06 15.71 14.85
CA LEU A 146 10.89 16.90 14.78
C LEU A 146 12.18 16.69 15.58
N ALA A 147 13.27 16.48 14.85
CA ALA A 147 14.58 16.15 15.42
C ALA A 147 15.51 17.36 15.42
N ALA A 148 15.91 17.81 16.60
CA ALA A 148 16.99 18.81 16.72
C ALA A 148 18.32 18.17 16.35
N VAL A 149 18.92 18.61 15.24
CA VAL A 149 20.23 18.11 14.76
C VAL A 149 21.40 19.00 15.19
N GLY A 150 21.11 20.11 15.86
CA GLY A 150 22.10 21.14 16.18
C GLY A 150 22.70 21.72 14.91
N ASP A 151 24.03 21.87 14.89
CA ASP A 151 24.77 22.35 13.71
C ASP A 151 25.46 21.20 12.95
N ASN A 152 25.02 19.94 13.17
CA ASN A 152 25.65 18.77 12.57
C ASN A 152 24.80 18.17 11.43
N PRO A 153 25.15 18.43 10.15
CA PRO A 153 24.42 17.89 9.00
C PRO A 153 24.52 16.36 8.86
N ALA A 154 25.48 15.72 9.52
CA ALA A 154 25.66 14.26 9.46
C ALA A 154 24.51 13.46 10.06
N GLN A 155 23.49 14.09 10.62
CA GLN A 155 22.27 13.45 11.14
C GLN A 155 21.15 13.34 10.12
N LEU A 156 21.29 13.91 8.91
CA LEU A 156 20.34 13.72 7.81
C LEU A 156 20.30 12.24 7.38
N ARG A 157 19.10 11.73 7.11
CA ARG A 157 18.86 10.35 6.71
C ARG A 157 18.13 10.34 5.38
N GLU A 158 18.37 9.31 4.61
CA GLU A 158 17.54 9.02 3.45
C GLU A 158 16.06 8.85 3.89
N GLY A 159 15.15 9.51 3.19
CA GLY A 159 13.73 9.51 3.51
C GLY A 159 13.28 10.55 4.55
N ASP A 160 14.19 11.41 5.06
CA ASP A 160 13.76 12.57 5.82
C ASP A 160 12.86 13.48 4.96
N LEU A 161 11.72 13.94 5.52
CA LEU A 161 10.81 14.85 4.84
C LEU A 161 11.47 16.21 4.54
N GLY A 162 12.34 16.67 5.44
CA GLY A 162 12.99 17.94 5.20
C GLY A 162 13.82 18.46 6.37
N ILE A 163 14.22 19.71 6.22
CA ILE A 163 14.98 20.46 7.22
C ILE A 163 14.40 21.87 7.38
N VAL A 164 14.36 22.35 8.62
CA VAL A 164 14.07 23.73 8.95
C VAL A 164 15.31 24.36 9.59
N ILE A 165 15.88 25.37 8.92
CA ILE A 165 17.06 26.07 9.38
C ILE A 165 16.62 27.38 10.04
N ALA A 166 16.58 27.36 11.38
CA ALA A 166 16.20 28.49 12.26
C ALA A 166 17.39 28.99 13.07
N ALA A 167 18.59 28.79 12.57
CA ALA A 167 19.84 29.28 13.17
C ALA A 167 20.11 30.75 12.79
N HIS A 168 21.06 31.39 13.51
CA HIS A 168 21.49 32.75 13.23
C HIS A 168 23.00 32.78 13.14
N GLY A 169 23.56 32.61 11.93
CA GLY A 169 24.98 32.75 11.64
C GLY A 169 25.73 31.45 11.43
N LYS A 170 26.26 30.82 12.45
CA LYS A 170 27.06 29.60 12.26
C LYS A 170 26.23 28.41 11.84
N GLY A 171 26.72 27.68 10.86
CA GLY A 171 26.13 26.39 10.40
C GLY A 171 25.01 26.51 9.38
N GLU A 172 24.48 27.71 9.09
CA GLU A 172 23.39 27.88 8.12
C GLU A 172 23.78 27.43 6.69
N LEU A 173 24.94 27.89 6.22
CA LEU A 173 25.43 27.54 4.88
C LEU A 173 25.77 26.06 4.76
N GLU A 174 26.38 25.50 5.79
CA GLU A 174 26.71 24.08 5.84
C GLU A 174 25.45 23.23 5.87
N ALA A 175 24.44 23.61 6.67
CA ALA A 175 23.17 22.94 6.75
C ALA A 175 22.38 23.02 5.43
N LEU A 176 22.35 24.20 4.78
CA LEU A 176 21.74 24.40 3.47
C LEU A 176 22.40 23.51 2.41
N ARG A 177 23.76 23.53 2.34
CA ARG A 177 24.49 22.70 1.39
C ARG A 177 24.21 21.22 1.59
N ALA A 178 24.30 20.72 2.83
CA ALA A 178 24.04 19.32 3.15
C ALA A 178 22.59 18.91 2.79
N ALA A 179 21.63 19.78 3.05
CA ALA A 179 20.22 19.53 2.71
C ALA A 179 19.98 19.47 1.18
N LEU A 180 20.65 20.33 0.42
CA LEU A 180 20.56 20.35 -1.04
C LEU A 180 21.28 19.14 -1.66
N GLU A 181 22.45 18.76 -1.12
CA GLU A 181 23.20 17.56 -1.53
C GLU A 181 22.43 16.27 -1.23
N ALA A 182 21.68 16.23 -0.10
CA ALA A 182 20.82 15.12 0.27
C ALA A 182 19.45 15.09 -0.46
N GLU A 183 19.21 16.08 -1.31
CA GLU A 183 17.99 16.24 -2.09
C GLU A 183 16.69 16.19 -1.28
N LEU A 184 16.74 16.72 -0.03
CA LEU A 184 15.56 16.71 0.85
C LEU A 184 14.33 17.32 0.18
N PRO A 185 13.13 16.75 0.33
CA PRO A 185 11.88 17.27 -0.25
C PRO A 185 11.55 18.71 0.17
N TYR A 186 11.87 19.06 1.43
CA TYR A 186 11.67 20.39 1.98
C TYR A 186 12.96 20.97 2.58
N VAL A 187 13.33 22.18 2.14
CA VAL A 187 14.46 22.93 2.69
C VAL A 187 13.97 24.33 3.06
N GLY A 188 13.57 24.51 4.31
CA GLY A 188 13.05 25.78 4.82
C GLY A 188 14.10 26.60 5.56
N LEU A 189 14.33 27.84 5.12
CA LEU A 189 15.23 28.80 5.76
C LEU A 189 14.44 29.89 6.47
N VAL A 190 14.53 29.96 7.79
CA VAL A 190 13.93 31.01 8.61
C VAL A 190 14.79 32.28 8.54
N ALA A 191 14.60 33.05 7.51
CA ALA A 191 15.32 34.28 7.24
C ALA A 191 14.42 35.35 6.59
N SER A 192 14.76 36.63 6.78
CA SER A 192 14.12 37.69 6.00
C SER A 192 14.47 37.53 4.51
N PRO A 193 13.63 38.02 3.58
CA PRO A 193 13.91 37.95 2.13
C PRO A 193 15.30 38.46 1.78
N LYS A 194 15.74 39.58 2.41
CA LYS A 194 17.07 40.17 2.16
C LYS A 194 18.20 39.23 2.60
N ARG A 195 18.06 38.60 3.78
CA ARG A 195 19.07 37.69 4.30
C ARG A 195 19.12 36.39 3.54
N GLY A 196 17.94 35.78 3.24
CA GLY A 196 17.87 34.56 2.48
C GLY A 196 18.54 34.73 1.09
N LYS A 197 18.23 35.82 0.40
CA LYS A 197 18.89 36.15 -0.87
C LYS A 197 20.41 36.22 -0.75
N ALA A 198 20.95 36.85 0.32
CA ALA A 198 22.39 36.96 0.50
C ALA A 198 23.05 35.58 0.76
N LEU A 199 22.41 34.71 1.56
CA LEU A 199 22.91 33.35 1.80
C LEU A 199 22.89 32.48 0.53
N LEU A 200 21.84 32.57 -0.29
CA LEU A 200 21.78 31.85 -1.55
C LEU A 200 22.83 32.37 -2.57
N GLU A 201 23.11 33.67 -2.57
CA GLU A 201 24.19 34.22 -3.40
C GLU A 201 25.56 33.67 -2.99
N GLU A 202 25.83 33.57 -1.68
CA GLU A 202 27.05 32.95 -1.15
C GLU A 202 27.20 31.49 -1.55
N LEU A 203 26.08 30.71 -1.53
CA LEU A 203 26.06 29.33 -2.01
C LEU A 203 26.29 29.23 -3.53
N ARG A 204 25.74 30.17 -4.30
CA ARG A 204 25.96 30.27 -5.76
C ARG A 204 27.43 30.55 -6.07
N GLU A 205 28.06 31.51 -5.36
CA GLU A 205 29.49 31.79 -5.48
C GLU A 205 30.36 30.59 -5.08
N ALA A 206 29.87 29.76 -4.14
CA ALA A 206 30.50 28.51 -3.75
C ALA A 206 30.24 27.33 -4.70
N GLY A 207 29.54 27.54 -5.82
CA GLY A 207 29.35 26.59 -6.90
C GLY A 207 28.10 25.72 -6.80
N VAL A 208 27.12 26.06 -5.93
CA VAL A 208 25.82 25.36 -5.88
C VAL A 208 24.98 25.79 -7.10
N PRO A 209 24.44 24.83 -7.89
CA PRO A 209 23.62 25.13 -9.07
C PRO A 209 22.33 25.89 -8.72
N ASP A 210 21.90 26.79 -9.61
CA ASP A 210 20.68 27.57 -9.41
C ASP A 210 19.44 26.70 -9.24
N GLU A 211 19.32 25.59 -9.95
CA GLU A 211 18.24 24.62 -9.81
C GLU A 211 18.11 24.06 -8.38
N GLN A 212 19.23 23.83 -7.70
CA GLN A 212 19.21 23.41 -6.30
C GLN A 212 18.84 24.57 -5.37
N LEU A 213 19.33 25.79 -5.66
CA LEU A 213 19.01 26.98 -4.86
C LEU A 213 17.53 27.36 -4.91
N GLU A 214 16.85 27.10 -6.01
CA GLU A 214 15.40 27.32 -6.18
C GLU A 214 14.54 26.42 -5.28
N ARG A 215 15.12 25.35 -4.74
CA ARG A 215 14.45 24.44 -3.80
C ARG A 215 14.40 24.97 -2.36
N VAL A 216 15.09 26.05 -2.07
CA VAL A 216 15.12 26.65 -0.73
C VAL A 216 13.94 27.59 -0.56
N ASP A 217 13.03 27.22 0.34
CA ASP A 217 11.90 28.04 0.74
C ASP A 217 12.34 29.12 1.75
N TYR A 218 12.34 30.41 1.34
CA TYR A 218 12.65 31.52 2.23
C TYR A 218 11.79 32.76 1.89
N PRO A 219 11.19 33.41 2.90
CA PRO A 219 11.09 32.96 4.30
C PRO A 219 10.39 31.61 4.41
N ALA A 220 10.87 30.72 5.27
CA ALA A 220 10.22 29.41 5.50
C ALA A 220 8.80 29.59 6.01
N GLY A 221 7.89 28.74 5.51
CA GLY A 221 6.47 28.71 5.86
C GLY A 221 5.59 29.47 4.90
N MET A 222 4.31 29.12 4.91
CA MET A 222 3.27 29.80 4.11
C MET A 222 3.06 31.22 4.61
N ASP A 223 2.75 32.17 3.72
CA ASP A 223 2.42 33.55 4.11
C ASP A 223 1.00 33.60 4.70
N ILE A 224 0.95 33.51 6.01
CA ILE A 224 -0.29 33.65 6.81
C ILE A 224 -0.34 34.96 7.62
N GLY A 225 0.63 35.86 7.36
CA GLY A 225 0.79 37.09 8.15
C GLY A 225 1.33 36.83 9.56
N ALA A 226 2.08 35.76 9.80
CA ALA A 226 2.66 35.35 11.07
C ALA A 226 3.57 36.43 11.68
N ARG A 227 3.44 36.70 12.99
CA ARG A 227 4.21 37.70 13.73
C ARG A 227 4.94 37.16 14.95
N THR A 228 4.43 36.06 15.52
CA THR A 228 5.00 35.42 16.70
C THR A 228 5.70 34.11 16.33
N ALA A 229 6.62 33.63 17.17
CA ALA A 229 7.32 32.38 16.92
C ALA A 229 6.36 31.17 16.75
N PRO A 230 5.30 31.00 17.55
CA PRO A 230 4.34 29.93 17.32
C PRO A 230 3.56 30.07 15.99
N GLU A 231 3.23 31.29 15.56
CA GLU A 231 2.55 31.52 14.27
C GLU A 231 3.47 31.19 13.09
N VAL A 232 4.77 31.57 13.18
CA VAL A 232 5.77 31.17 12.17
C VAL A 232 5.94 29.65 12.16
N ALA A 233 6.02 29.01 13.33
CA ALA A 233 6.09 27.55 13.41
C ALA A 233 4.87 26.89 12.78
N LEU A 234 3.67 27.39 13.01
CA LEU A 234 2.42 26.91 12.39
C LEU A 234 2.47 27.05 10.87
N SER A 235 2.96 28.19 10.33
CA SER A 235 3.07 28.39 8.88
C SER A 235 4.07 27.42 8.23
N ILE A 236 5.16 27.09 8.91
CA ILE A 236 6.13 26.08 8.47
C ILE A 236 5.52 24.67 8.51
N LEU A 237 4.80 24.32 9.58
CA LEU A 237 4.12 23.04 9.68
C LEU A 237 3.05 22.86 8.58
N ALA A 238 2.31 23.93 8.24
CA ALA A 238 1.36 23.89 7.13
C ALA A 238 2.06 23.61 5.79
N GLN A 239 3.21 24.21 5.53
CA GLN A 239 4.02 23.95 4.33
C GLN A 239 4.61 22.53 4.34
N LEU A 240 5.07 22.04 5.47
CA LEU A 240 5.53 20.65 5.61
C LEU A 240 4.42 19.63 5.32
N ILE A 241 3.19 19.90 5.77
CA ILE A 241 2.01 19.06 5.47
C ILE A 241 1.71 19.10 3.97
N GLU A 242 1.78 20.25 3.32
CA GLU A 242 1.62 20.36 1.86
C GLU A 242 2.66 19.51 1.12
N VAL A 243 3.95 19.61 1.50
CA VAL A 243 5.02 18.80 0.90
C VAL A 243 4.83 17.30 1.16
N ARG A 244 4.42 16.92 2.37
CA ARG A 244 4.14 15.53 2.75
C ARG A 244 3.10 14.87 1.83
N HIS A 245 2.08 15.62 1.40
CA HIS A 245 0.99 15.14 0.54
C HIS A 245 1.19 15.47 -0.95
N SER A 246 2.38 15.94 -1.34
CA SER A 246 2.74 16.20 -2.73
C SER A 246 3.64 15.10 -3.31
N ASP A 247 3.81 15.10 -4.63
CA ASP A 247 4.74 14.19 -5.33
C ASP A 247 6.23 14.43 -4.96
N ARG A 248 6.53 15.47 -4.18
CA ARG A 248 7.90 15.78 -3.70
C ARG A 248 8.39 14.83 -2.60
N TYR A 249 7.47 14.20 -1.89
CA TYR A 249 7.80 13.30 -0.79
C TYR A 249 7.24 11.90 -1.02
N SER A 250 8.07 10.91 -0.77
CA SER A 250 7.66 9.51 -0.65
C SER A 250 8.18 8.97 0.67
N ALA A 251 7.29 8.46 1.51
CA ALA A 251 7.69 7.86 2.78
C ALA A 251 8.69 6.72 2.55
N PRO A 252 9.77 6.62 3.35
CA PRO A 252 10.73 5.55 3.21
C PRO A 252 10.08 4.20 3.50
N LEU A 253 10.20 3.26 2.57
CA LEU A 253 9.76 1.90 2.76
C LEU A 253 10.87 1.10 3.46
N ASN A 254 11.17 1.46 4.72
CA ASN A 254 12.17 0.77 5.52
C ASN A 254 11.75 -0.68 5.73
N SER A 255 12.53 -1.62 5.22
CA SER A 255 12.30 -3.05 5.45
C SER A 255 12.92 -3.49 6.79
N PRO A 256 12.26 -4.39 7.54
CA PRO A 256 12.86 -5.03 8.71
C PRO A 256 14.00 -5.98 8.35
N SER A 257 14.05 -6.45 7.10
CA SER A 257 15.14 -7.20 6.50
C SER A 257 15.95 -6.27 5.57
N ALA A 258 17.22 -6.57 5.33
CA ALA A 258 18.04 -5.84 4.38
C ALA A 258 17.70 -6.19 2.91
N GLU A 259 16.59 -6.86 2.67
CA GLU A 259 16.17 -7.28 1.35
C GLU A 259 15.59 -6.11 0.55
N PRO A 260 15.86 -6.05 -0.77
CA PRO A 260 15.32 -5.02 -1.64
C PRO A 260 13.80 -5.13 -1.77
N ALA A 261 13.19 -4.04 -2.23
CA ALA A 261 11.77 -4.02 -2.56
C ALA A 261 11.41 -5.17 -3.51
N PRO A 262 10.23 -5.79 -3.37
CA PRO A 262 9.81 -6.89 -4.23
C PRO A 262 9.72 -6.44 -5.69
N GLU A 263 10.30 -7.22 -6.61
CA GLU A 263 10.10 -7.05 -8.03
C GLU A 263 8.89 -7.85 -8.50
N PHE A 264 8.20 -7.37 -9.53
CA PHE A 264 7.00 -7.99 -10.05
C PHE A 264 7.16 -8.35 -11.53
N ALA A 265 6.45 -9.39 -11.97
CA ALA A 265 6.33 -9.79 -13.36
C ALA A 265 4.88 -10.17 -13.68
N VAL A 266 4.52 -10.25 -14.96
CA VAL A 266 3.19 -10.70 -15.40
C VAL A 266 3.30 -12.12 -15.91
N ASP A 267 2.49 -13.02 -15.38
CA ASP A 267 2.34 -14.41 -15.88
C ASP A 267 1.71 -14.36 -17.29
N PRO A 268 2.42 -14.81 -18.33
CA PRO A 268 1.94 -14.70 -19.71
C PRO A 268 0.76 -15.62 -20.06
N ILE A 269 0.46 -16.58 -19.20
CA ILE A 269 -0.66 -17.54 -19.42
C ILE A 269 -1.97 -17.00 -18.89
N CYS A 270 -1.96 -16.38 -17.70
CA CYS A 270 -3.18 -15.95 -17.04
C CYS A 270 -3.25 -14.43 -16.76
N GLY A 271 -2.18 -13.68 -17.07
CA GLY A 271 -2.14 -12.22 -16.88
C GLY A 271 -1.96 -11.77 -15.41
N MET A 272 -1.78 -12.70 -14.47
CA MET A 272 -1.61 -12.38 -13.07
C MET A 272 -0.23 -11.76 -12.82
N THR A 273 -0.19 -10.69 -12.04
CA THR A 273 1.08 -10.14 -11.54
C THR A 273 1.59 -11.01 -10.40
N VAL A 274 2.86 -11.41 -10.48
CA VAL A 274 3.55 -12.27 -9.52
C VAL A 274 4.81 -11.59 -8.99
N THR A 275 5.20 -11.92 -7.78
CA THR A 275 6.47 -11.47 -7.21
C THR A 275 7.61 -12.32 -7.79
N LYS A 276 8.70 -11.69 -8.21
CA LYS A 276 9.93 -12.39 -8.61
C LYS A 276 10.69 -12.81 -7.35
N ALA A 277 10.47 -14.03 -6.92
CA ALA A 277 11.10 -14.62 -5.76
C ALA A 277 11.54 -16.06 -6.07
N ASP A 278 12.51 -16.59 -5.32
CA ASP A 278 13.08 -17.93 -5.56
C ASP A 278 12.02 -19.05 -5.50
N ASP A 279 10.96 -18.85 -4.71
CA ASP A 279 9.85 -19.78 -4.56
C ASP A 279 8.74 -19.60 -5.60
N THR A 280 8.81 -18.54 -6.43
CA THR A 280 7.86 -18.30 -7.52
C THR A 280 8.23 -19.16 -8.74
N PRO A 281 7.30 -19.96 -9.30
CA PRO A 281 7.56 -20.76 -10.49
C PRO A 281 8.08 -19.91 -11.64
N HIS A 282 9.19 -20.29 -12.23
CA HIS A 282 9.81 -19.58 -13.34
C HIS A 282 10.47 -20.51 -14.36
N LEU A 283 10.74 -20.02 -15.55
CA LEU A 283 11.36 -20.72 -16.66
C LEU A 283 12.31 -19.78 -17.41
N GLU A 284 13.53 -20.25 -17.72
CA GLU A 284 14.44 -19.54 -18.62
C GLU A 284 14.09 -19.84 -20.08
N HIS A 285 13.84 -18.80 -20.89
CA HIS A 285 13.57 -18.91 -22.31
C HIS A 285 14.16 -17.72 -23.07
N ASP A 286 14.94 -17.98 -24.11
CA ASP A 286 15.63 -16.97 -24.94
C ASP A 286 16.46 -15.95 -24.15
N GLY A 287 17.00 -16.36 -22.98
CA GLY A 287 17.83 -15.51 -22.12
C GLY A 287 17.03 -14.60 -21.17
N GLU A 288 15.71 -14.76 -21.12
CA GLU A 288 14.82 -14.07 -20.18
C GLU A 288 14.24 -15.05 -19.19
N THR A 289 14.07 -14.61 -17.93
CA THR A 289 13.35 -15.37 -16.89
C THR A 289 11.89 -15.02 -16.94
N ILE A 290 11.03 -15.99 -17.25
CA ILE A 290 9.58 -15.85 -17.31
C ILE A 290 8.97 -16.41 -16.03
N TRP A 291 8.12 -15.62 -15.38
CA TRP A 291 7.56 -15.91 -14.07
C TRP A 291 6.09 -16.30 -14.16
N PHE A 292 5.67 -17.26 -13.33
CA PHE A 292 4.31 -17.82 -13.34
C PHE A 292 3.71 -17.82 -11.94
N CYS A 293 2.39 -17.64 -11.86
CA CYS A 293 1.68 -17.65 -10.58
C CYS A 293 1.61 -19.06 -9.95
N ARG A 294 1.85 -20.12 -10.75
CA ARG A 294 1.79 -21.53 -10.34
C ARG A 294 2.45 -22.45 -11.36
N GLU A 295 2.81 -23.65 -10.92
CA GLU A 295 3.44 -24.67 -11.78
C GLU A 295 2.56 -25.05 -13.00
N ALA A 296 1.23 -25.01 -12.88
CA ALA A 296 0.35 -25.30 -14.00
C ALA A 296 0.50 -24.29 -15.15
N CYS A 297 0.63 -22.98 -14.87
CA CYS A 297 0.88 -21.95 -15.89
C CYS A 297 2.25 -22.14 -16.53
N LYS A 298 3.30 -22.44 -15.73
CA LYS A 298 4.63 -22.75 -16.23
C LYS A 298 4.61 -23.98 -17.17
N THR A 299 3.90 -25.04 -16.80
CA THR A 299 3.79 -26.26 -17.62
C THR A 299 3.03 -25.97 -18.93
N GLU A 300 1.95 -25.18 -18.88
CA GLU A 300 1.20 -24.77 -20.06
C GLU A 300 2.04 -23.93 -21.02
N TYR A 301 2.84 -23.01 -20.47
CA TYR A 301 3.76 -22.20 -21.26
C TYR A 301 4.86 -23.07 -21.91
N ALA A 302 5.47 -23.99 -21.16
CA ALA A 302 6.49 -24.91 -21.67
C ALA A 302 5.95 -25.80 -22.78
N ALA A 303 4.69 -26.30 -22.65
CA ALA A 303 4.01 -27.06 -23.69
C ALA A 303 3.77 -26.23 -24.96
N SER A 304 3.40 -24.95 -24.82
CA SER A 304 3.22 -24.05 -25.97
C SER A 304 4.51 -23.83 -26.78
N LEU A 305 5.66 -23.86 -26.13
CA LEU A 305 6.98 -23.74 -26.79
C LEU A 305 7.38 -25.02 -27.57
N SER A 306 6.93 -26.18 -27.10
CA SER A 306 7.24 -27.48 -27.74
C SER A 306 6.30 -27.85 -28.87
N GLY A 307 5.27 -27.02 -29.15
CA GLY A 307 4.27 -27.27 -30.20
C GLY A 307 3.27 -28.41 -29.86
N GLU A 308 3.25 -28.87 -28.61
CA GLU A 308 2.21 -29.76 -28.11
C GLU A 308 0.89 -28.99 -27.90
N PRO A 309 -0.27 -29.57 -28.30
CA PRO A 309 -1.54 -28.90 -28.05
C PRO A 309 -1.75 -28.76 -26.54
N ALA A 310 -1.99 -27.53 -26.09
CA ALA A 310 -2.33 -27.23 -24.70
C ALA A 310 -3.47 -28.14 -24.23
N ALA A 311 -3.35 -28.70 -23.04
CA ALA A 311 -4.43 -29.48 -22.43
C ALA A 311 -5.71 -28.62 -22.40
N PRO A 312 -6.89 -29.20 -22.72
CA PRO A 312 -8.13 -28.43 -22.81
C PRO A 312 -8.34 -27.69 -21.47
N LYS A 313 -8.53 -26.37 -21.54
CA LYS A 313 -8.92 -25.56 -20.37
C LYS A 313 -10.11 -26.25 -19.73
N LYS A 314 -9.98 -26.66 -18.46
CA LYS A 314 -11.09 -27.17 -17.68
C LYS A 314 -12.16 -26.08 -17.71
N ALA A 315 -13.37 -26.41 -18.16
CA ALA A 315 -14.49 -25.47 -18.19
C ALA A 315 -14.58 -24.78 -16.82
N ALA A 316 -14.82 -23.47 -16.84
CA ALA A 316 -15.08 -22.73 -15.62
C ALA A 316 -16.18 -23.48 -14.82
N PRO A 317 -16.05 -23.65 -13.51
CA PRO A 317 -17.07 -24.33 -12.73
C PRO A 317 -18.41 -23.59 -12.92
N ALA A 318 -19.50 -24.36 -13.06
CA ALA A 318 -20.83 -23.78 -13.19
C ALA A 318 -21.13 -22.89 -11.97
N THR A 319 -21.69 -21.72 -12.21
CA THR A 319 -22.09 -20.78 -11.16
C THR A 319 -23.60 -20.61 -11.15
N ALA A 320 -24.18 -20.29 -9.99
CA ALA A 320 -25.58 -19.98 -9.80
C ALA A 320 -25.71 -18.67 -8.98
N ILE A 321 -26.86 -18.03 -9.07
CA ILE A 321 -27.17 -16.82 -8.28
C ILE A 321 -28.03 -17.23 -7.08
N ASP A 322 -27.60 -16.88 -5.87
CA ASP A 322 -28.41 -17.05 -4.65
C ASP A 322 -29.64 -16.12 -4.73
N PRO A 323 -30.86 -16.69 -4.78
CA PRO A 323 -32.06 -15.89 -4.99
C PRO A 323 -32.45 -15.02 -3.79
N ILE A 324 -31.85 -15.25 -2.62
CA ILE A 324 -32.16 -14.48 -1.40
C ILE A 324 -31.29 -13.22 -1.30
N CYS A 325 -30.03 -13.29 -1.68
CA CYS A 325 -29.10 -12.17 -1.52
C CYS A 325 -28.47 -11.69 -2.83
N GLY A 326 -28.76 -12.34 -3.97
CA GLY A 326 -28.21 -11.98 -5.29
C GLY A 326 -26.73 -12.34 -5.48
N MET A 327 -26.15 -13.12 -4.59
CA MET A 327 -24.73 -13.46 -4.63
C MET A 327 -24.47 -14.61 -5.59
N THR A 328 -23.45 -14.49 -6.45
CA THR A 328 -22.98 -15.59 -7.30
C THR A 328 -22.26 -16.63 -6.45
N VAL A 329 -22.66 -17.89 -6.58
CA VAL A 329 -22.11 -19.05 -5.88
C VAL A 329 -21.72 -20.14 -6.87
N LEU A 330 -20.80 -21.03 -6.49
CA LEU A 330 -20.51 -22.20 -7.31
C LEU A 330 -21.65 -23.22 -7.22
N ALA A 331 -22.05 -23.76 -8.35
CA ALA A 331 -22.94 -24.90 -8.43
C ALA A 331 -22.15 -26.20 -8.20
N ALA A 332 -21.85 -26.51 -6.93
CA ALA A 332 -21.05 -27.65 -6.49
C ALA A 332 -21.76 -28.41 -5.34
N ASP A 333 -21.41 -29.67 -5.16
CA ASP A 333 -22.06 -30.55 -4.16
C ASP A 333 -21.87 -30.08 -2.71
N ASP A 334 -20.79 -29.33 -2.44
CA ASP A 334 -20.46 -28.77 -1.12
C ASP A 334 -21.06 -27.37 -0.88
N THR A 335 -21.68 -26.76 -1.91
CA THR A 335 -22.39 -25.49 -1.79
C THR A 335 -23.80 -25.75 -1.21
N PRO A 336 -24.27 -24.98 -0.20
CA PRO A 336 -25.64 -25.10 0.29
C PRO A 336 -26.65 -25.02 -0.84
N HIS A 337 -27.49 -26.04 -1.02
CA HIS A 337 -28.48 -26.11 -2.11
C HIS A 337 -29.75 -26.80 -1.66
N VAL A 338 -30.83 -26.61 -2.42
CA VAL A 338 -32.09 -27.35 -2.32
C VAL A 338 -32.61 -27.68 -3.72
N GLU A 339 -33.34 -28.81 -3.85
CA GLU A 339 -34.13 -29.12 -5.05
C GLU A 339 -35.51 -28.47 -4.91
N HIS A 340 -35.88 -27.62 -5.88
CA HIS A 340 -37.18 -26.96 -5.93
C HIS A 340 -37.68 -26.91 -7.37
N ASP A 341 -38.88 -27.45 -7.62
CA ASP A 341 -39.51 -27.54 -8.93
C ASP A 341 -38.66 -28.24 -10.01
N GLY A 342 -37.78 -29.16 -9.60
CA GLY A 342 -36.90 -29.92 -10.50
C GLY A 342 -35.61 -29.20 -10.88
N GLU A 343 -35.34 -28.07 -10.28
CA GLU A 343 -34.09 -27.32 -10.42
C GLU A 343 -33.32 -27.28 -9.07
N THR A 344 -31.98 -27.34 -9.16
CA THR A 344 -31.11 -27.18 -7.99
C THR A 344 -30.86 -25.71 -7.77
N VAL A 345 -31.32 -25.16 -6.64
CA VAL A 345 -31.11 -23.77 -6.22
C VAL A 345 -29.95 -23.71 -5.23
N TYR A 346 -28.92 -22.91 -5.52
CA TYR A 346 -27.72 -22.80 -4.70
C TYR A 346 -27.71 -21.52 -3.87
N PHE A 347 -27.11 -21.56 -2.68
CA PHE A 347 -27.09 -20.48 -1.70
C PHE A 347 -25.67 -20.20 -1.20
N CYS A 348 -25.41 -18.94 -0.87
CA CYS A 348 -24.10 -18.51 -0.33
C CYS A 348 -23.82 -19.05 1.08
N CYS A 349 -24.89 -19.35 1.83
CA CYS A 349 -24.81 -19.88 3.20
C CYS A 349 -26.10 -20.59 3.60
N ASP A 350 -26.03 -21.36 4.69
CA ASP A 350 -27.21 -22.06 5.25
C ASP A 350 -28.32 -21.10 5.70
N GLY A 351 -27.98 -19.85 6.07
CA GLY A 351 -28.97 -18.84 6.42
C GLY A 351 -29.85 -18.44 5.23
N CYS A 352 -29.29 -18.24 4.04
CA CYS A 352 -30.04 -17.97 2.80
C CYS A 352 -30.86 -19.20 2.39
N LYS A 353 -30.28 -20.40 2.48
CA LYS A 353 -30.97 -21.66 2.24
C LYS A 353 -32.21 -21.81 3.13
N THR A 354 -32.08 -21.60 4.43
CA THR A 354 -33.18 -21.70 5.40
C THR A 354 -34.26 -20.68 5.11
N LYS A 355 -33.88 -19.44 4.78
CA LYS A 355 -34.83 -18.37 4.45
C LYS A 355 -35.61 -18.71 3.17
N TYR A 356 -34.95 -19.21 2.15
CA TYR A 356 -35.60 -19.65 0.91
C TYR A 356 -36.60 -20.78 1.17
N GLN A 357 -36.23 -21.78 1.97
CA GLN A 357 -37.14 -22.89 2.34
C GLN A 357 -38.37 -22.36 3.07
N GLN A 358 -38.24 -21.44 4.00
CA GLN A 358 -39.36 -20.81 4.70
C GLN A 358 -40.30 -20.02 3.76
N GLU A 359 -39.74 -19.30 2.80
CA GLU A 359 -40.52 -18.45 1.88
C GLU A 359 -41.19 -19.22 0.74
N HIS A 360 -40.58 -20.34 0.29
CA HIS A 360 -41.00 -21.02 -0.93
C HIS A 360 -41.41 -22.49 -0.74
N MET A 361 -41.02 -23.17 0.31
CA MET A 361 -41.26 -24.59 0.52
C MET A 361 -42.24 -24.88 1.67
N ASP A 362 -42.25 -24.08 2.75
CA ASP A 362 -43.15 -24.27 3.89
C ASP A 362 -44.59 -23.81 3.61
N ALA A 363 -44.81 -23.03 2.52
CA ALA A 363 -46.13 -22.59 2.08
C ALA A 363 -47.00 -23.76 1.48
N VAL A 364 -46.40 -24.89 1.16
CA VAL A 364 -47.10 -26.05 0.54
C VAL A 364 -47.67 -27.01 1.61
N ALA A 365 -47.30 -26.85 2.88
CA ALA A 365 -47.76 -27.76 3.95
C ALA A 365 -49.08 -27.34 4.64
N THR A 366 -49.74 -26.26 4.19
CA THR A 366 -51.00 -25.72 4.76
C THR A 366 -52.07 -25.48 3.70
N GLY A 367 -52.16 -26.35 2.67
CA GLY A 367 -53.20 -26.34 1.66
C GLY A 367 -54.01 -27.62 1.65
#